data_521bdb7d45701bd6328c50a54d1cabd2
#
_entry.id   521bdb7d45701bd6328c50a54d1cabd2
#
_cell.length_a   1.000
_cell.length_b   1.000
_cell.length_c   1.000
_cell.angle_alpha   90.00
_cell.angle_beta   90.00
_cell.angle_gamma   90.00
#
_symmetry.space_group_name_H-M   'P 1'
#
loop_
_entity.id
_entity.type
_entity.pdbx_description
1 polymer ?
#
loop_
_entity_poly.entity_id
_entity_poly.type
_entity_poly.pdbx_seq_one_letter_code
_entity_poly.pdbx_strand_id
1 'polypeptide(L)'
;QVNSLGVNTGASGTAGEIRATNNITAFYSDSRLKDFEGPIESALDKVKALTGYYFKENEVAKSLGYDNDKRQVGVSAQEVEAVLPEVVTEAPIDKKYLTVWYEKLVPLLIEAIKELDDKKKDK
;
A
#
# COMPACT_ATOMS: atom_id res chain seq x y z
N GLN A 1 -22.35 -2.84 7.97
CA GLN A 1 -21.31 -1.83 8.26
C GLN A 1 -21.02 -1.82 9.76
N VAL A 2 -19.74 -1.78 10.14
CA VAL A 2 -19.31 -1.68 11.53
C VAL A 2 -18.38 -0.48 11.68
N ASN A 3 -18.33 0.09 12.88
CA ASN A 3 -17.46 1.25 13.15
C ASN A 3 -15.98 0.83 13.23
N SER A 4 -15.71 -0.23 14.00
CA SER A 4 -14.39 -0.85 14.09
C SER A 4 -14.56 -2.34 14.34
N LEU A 5 -13.55 -3.14 14.01
CA LEU A 5 -13.65 -4.60 14.09
C LEU A 5 -12.46 -5.17 14.88
N GLY A 6 -12.79 -6.01 15.86
CA GLY A 6 -11.78 -6.82 16.55
C GLY A 6 -12.07 -8.30 16.34
N VAL A 7 -11.04 -9.05 15.94
CA VAL A 7 -11.13 -10.50 15.78
C VAL A 7 -10.28 -11.14 16.86
N ASN A 8 -10.93 -11.83 17.79
CA ASN A 8 -10.35 -12.41 18.99
C ASN A 8 -9.66 -11.35 19.88
N THR A 9 -10.11 -10.11 19.80
CA THR A 9 -9.69 -9.00 20.64
C THR A 9 -10.79 -7.96 20.58
N GLY A 10 -10.82 -7.02 21.53
CA GLY A 10 -11.79 -5.94 21.48
C GLY A 10 -11.55 -5.05 20.28
N ALA A 11 -12.63 -4.56 19.66
CA ALA A 11 -12.52 -3.51 18.67
C ALA A 11 -11.89 -2.27 19.31
N SER A 12 -11.07 -1.54 18.55
CA SER A 12 -10.35 -0.37 19.10
C SER A 12 -11.25 0.81 19.45
N GLY A 13 -12.41 0.89 18.81
CA GLY A 13 -13.27 2.07 18.89
C GLY A 13 -12.87 3.17 17.90
N THR A 14 -11.71 3.07 17.29
CA THR A 14 -11.27 4.01 16.24
C THR A 14 -12.02 3.70 14.95
N ALA A 15 -12.77 4.67 14.45
CA ALA A 15 -13.59 4.46 13.25
C ALA A 15 -12.74 3.95 12.07
N GLY A 16 -13.19 2.87 11.47
CA GLY A 16 -12.55 2.28 10.28
C GLY A 16 -11.37 1.35 10.57
N GLU A 17 -11.01 1.14 11.83
CA GLU A 17 -9.87 0.30 12.18
C GLU A 17 -10.25 -1.17 12.33
N ILE A 18 -9.38 -2.07 11.86
CA ILE A 18 -9.52 -3.52 11.98
C ILE A 18 -8.32 -4.05 12.77
N ARG A 19 -8.60 -4.85 13.83
CA ARG A 19 -7.58 -5.49 14.65
C ARG A 19 -7.82 -7.00 14.70
N ALA A 20 -6.75 -7.78 14.59
CA ALA A 20 -6.84 -9.24 14.67
C ALA A 20 -5.62 -9.78 15.42
N THR A 21 -5.81 -10.89 16.16
CA THR A 21 -4.73 -11.53 16.93
C THR A 21 -3.96 -12.59 16.15
N ASN A 22 -4.35 -12.85 14.90
CA ASN A 22 -3.69 -13.84 14.06
C ASN A 22 -3.67 -13.36 12.62
N ASN A 23 -3.30 -14.24 11.70
CA ASN A 23 -3.19 -13.91 10.28
C ASN A 23 -4.49 -13.37 9.70
N ILE A 24 -4.34 -12.42 8.78
CA ILE A 24 -5.43 -11.96 7.93
C ILE A 24 -5.24 -12.62 6.57
N THR A 25 -6.13 -13.55 6.23
CA THR A 25 -6.08 -14.28 4.97
C THR A 25 -7.14 -13.72 4.04
N ALA A 26 -6.72 -13.18 2.93
CA ALA A 26 -7.64 -12.48 2.05
C ALA A 26 -7.47 -12.93 0.60
N PHE A 27 -7.24 -12.03 -0.30
CA PHE A 27 -7.25 -12.20 -1.75
C PHE A 27 -6.36 -13.37 -2.23
N TYR A 28 -6.82 -14.05 -3.30
CA TYR A 28 -6.11 -15.20 -3.88
C TYR A 28 -4.76 -14.80 -4.53
N SER A 29 -3.87 -15.80 -4.67
CA SER A 29 -2.63 -15.63 -5.43
C SER A 29 -2.22 -16.92 -6.17
N ASP A 30 -3.16 -17.83 -6.31
CA ASP A 30 -2.93 -19.11 -7.00
C ASP A 30 -2.74 -18.87 -8.49
N SER A 31 -1.66 -19.42 -9.07
CA SER A 31 -1.33 -19.25 -10.49
C SER A 31 -2.44 -19.74 -11.42
N ARG A 32 -3.25 -20.70 -10.98
CA ARG A 32 -4.36 -21.25 -11.78
C ARG A 32 -5.49 -20.24 -12.01
N LEU A 33 -5.51 -19.15 -11.23
CA LEU A 33 -6.52 -18.11 -11.32
C LEU A 33 -6.02 -16.86 -12.03
N LYS A 34 -4.81 -16.89 -12.59
CA LYS A 34 -4.17 -15.70 -13.16
C LYS A 34 -3.63 -16.01 -14.55
N ASP A 35 -3.83 -15.07 -15.46
CA ASP A 35 -3.15 -15.04 -16.74
C ASP A 35 -1.97 -14.07 -16.63
N PHE A 36 -0.76 -14.60 -16.43
CA PHE A 36 0.41 -13.75 -16.24
C PHE A 36 0.81 -13.07 -17.56
N GLU A 37 1.05 -11.77 -17.48
CA GLU A 37 1.40 -10.94 -18.64
C GLU A 37 2.87 -10.53 -18.62
N GLY A 38 3.68 -11.24 -17.84
CA GLY A 38 5.11 -11.00 -17.73
C GLY A 38 5.48 -10.29 -16.44
N PRO A 39 6.79 -10.24 -16.15
CA PRO A 39 7.28 -9.54 -14.96
C PRO A 39 7.15 -8.02 -15.13
N ILE A 40 7.14 -7.30 -14.01
CA ILE A 40 7.11 -5.84 -14.01
C ILE A 40 8.45 -5.34 -14.57
N GLU A 41 8.37 -4.60 -15.66
CA GLU A 41 9.55 -4.05 -16.36
C GLU A 41 10.00 -2.73 -15.75
N SER A 42 11.28 -2.39 -15.90
CA SER A 42 11.87 -1.14 -15.37
C SER A 42 11.56 -0.93 -13.89
N ALA A 43 11.57 -2.01 -13.12
CA ALA A 43 11.12 -1.98 -11.74
C ALA A 43 12.02 -1.13 -10.85
N LEU A 44 13.33 -1.17 -11.06
CA LEU A 44 14.26 -0.35 -10.28
C LEU A 44 14.02 1.14 -10.52
N ASP A 45 13.82 1.54 -11.78
CA ASP A 45 13.52 2.94 -12.11
C ASP A 45 12.19 3.38 -11.48
N LYS A 46 11.19 2.50 -11.49
CA LYS A 46 9.89 2.79 -10.86
C LYS A 46 10.05 3.00 -9.35
N VAL A 47 10.81 2.14 -8.68
CA VAL A 47 11.08 2.29 -7.25
C VAL A 47 11.84 3.59 -6.95
N LYS A 48 12.82 3.94 -7.80
CA LYS A 48 13.59 5.18 -7.64
C LYS A 48 12.75 6.44 -7.80
N ALA A 49 11.60 6.34 -8.47
CA ALA A 49 10.64 7.44 -8.60
C ALA A 49 9.72 7.58 -7.37
N LEU A 50 9.78 6.62 -6.44
CA LEU A 50 8.99 6.66 -5.21
C LEU A 50 9.84 7.14 -4.05
N THR A 51 9.18 7.65 -3.02
CA THR A 51 9.84 8.05 -1.77
C THR A 51 9.09 7.43 -0.60
N GLY A 52 9.85 6.87 0.34
CA GLY A 52 9.28 6.49 1.63
C GLY A 52 9.27 7.72 2.52
N TYR A 53 8.10 8.17 2.91
CA TYR A 53 7.95 9.40 3.68
C TYR A 53 7.64 9.14 5.14
N TYR A 54 8.14 10.01 6.00
CA TYR A 54 7.47 10.30 7.26
C TYR A 54 6.34 11.29 6.98
N PHE A 55 5.22 11.15 7.68
CA PHE A 55 4.14 12.12 7.54
C PHE A 55 3.34 12.24 8.83
N LYS A 56 2.58 13.32 8.92
CA LYS A 56 1.51 13.50 9.92
C LYS A 56 0.22 13.88 9.19
N GLU A 57 -0.89 13.58 9.80
CA GLU A 57 -2.19 14.00 9.27
C GLU A 57 -2.26 15.52 9.26
N ASN A 58 -2.66 16.08 8.12
CA ASN A 58 -2.81 17.52 7.97
C ASN A 58 -4.23 17.98 8.30
N GLU A 59 -4.52 19.26 8.14
CA GLU A 59 -5.83 19.80 8.49
C GLU A 59 -6.96 19.20 7.63
N VAL A 60 -6.68 18.87 6.37
CA VAL A 60 -7.68 18.22 5.50
C VAL A 60 -8.02 16.82 6.02
N ALA A 61 -7.00 16.02 6.39
CA ALA A 61 -7.22 14.70 6.97
C ALA A 61 -8.02 14.79 8.28
N LYS A 62 -7.69 15.77 9.11
CA LYS A 62 -8.43 16.00 10.36
C LYS A 62 -9.90 16.35 10.08
N SER A 63 -10.18 17.12 9.04
CA SER A 63 -11.54 17.46 8.65
C SER A 63 -12.35 16.25 8.20
N LEU A 64 -11.67 15.17 7.78
CA LEU A 64 -12.31 13.91 7.40
C LEU A 64 -12.49 12.95 8.59
N GLY A 65 -12.02 13.34 9.77
CA GLY A 65 -12.20 12.55 10.99
C GLY A 65 -10.94 11.85 11.51
N TYR A 66 -9.81 11.99 10.84
CA TYR A 66 -8.55 11.43 11.32
C TYR A 66 -7.94 12.34 12.39
N ASP A 67 -7.50 11.76 13.50
CA ASP A 67 -6.99 12.51 14.63
C ASP A 67 -5.72 11.93 15.27
N ASN A 68 -4.96 11.14 14.49
CA ASN A 68 -3.73 10.56 14.97
C ASN A 68 -2.60 11.61 14.91
N ASP A 69 -2.12 12.04 16.08
CA ASP A 69 -1.04 13.04 16.17
C ASP A 69 0.35 12.46 16.01
N LYS A 70 0.46 11.14 15.92
CA LYS A 70 1.76 10.48 15.82
C LYS A 70 2.34 10.59 14.42
N ARG A 71 3.67 10.62 14.35
CA ARG A 71 4.41 10.55 13.10
C ARG A 71 4.24 9.15 12.51
N GLN A 72 3.90 9.10 11.25
CA GLN A 72 3.61 7.87 10.51
C GLN A 72 4.59 7.72 9.33
N VAL A 73 4.55 6.57 8.68
CA VAL A 73 5.33 6.32 7.46
C VAL A 73 4.41 5.86 6.34
N GLY A 74 4.72 6.25 5.13
CA GLY A 74 3.92 5.86 3.99
C GLY A 74 4.48 6.38 2.68
N VAL A 75 3.72 6.18 1.61
CA VAL A 75 4.06 6.62 0.27
C VAL A 75 3.02 7.62 -0.22
N SER A 76 3.32 8.32 -1.30
CA SER A 76 2.35 9.17 -2.00
C SER A 76 1.61 8.34 -3.03
N ALA A 77 0.28 8.30 -2.94
CA ALA A 77 -0.53 7.59 -3.93
C ALA A 77 -0.32 8.18 -5.34
N GLN A 78 -0.11 9.48 -5.45
CA GLN A 78 0.13 10.15 -6.73
C GLN A 78 1.46 9.71 -7.35
N GLU A 79 2.51 9.57 -6.55
CA GLU A 79 3.80 9.04 -7.05
C GLU A 79 3.65 7.59 -7.51
N VAL A 80 2.95 6.78 -6.74
CA VAL A 80 2.71 5.36 -7.09
C VAL A 80 1.89 5.27 -8.38
N GLU A 81 0.84 6.08 -8.50
CA GLU A 81 -0.01 6.08 -9.70
C GLU A 81 0.78 6.36 -10.98
N ALA A 82 1.78 7.23 -10.88
CA ALA A 82 2.61 7.60 -12.04
C ALA A 82 3.44 6.42 -12.57
N VAL A 83 3.76 5.43 -11.75
CA VAL A 83 4.64 4.32 -12.16
C VAL A 83 3.95 2.94 -12.13
N LEU A 84 2.92 2.78 -11.30
CA LEU A 84 2.21 1.50 -11.13
C LEU A 84 0.74 1.76 -10.77
N PRO A 85 -0.05 2.30 -11.72
CA PRO A 85 -1.43 2.68 -11.42
C PRO A 85 -2.31 1.51 -10.98
N GLU A 86 -1.91 0.28 -11.30
CA GLU A 86 -2.68 -0.93 -10.95
C GLU A 86 -2.83 -1.13 -9.46
N VAL A 87 -2.00 -0.50 -8.62
CA VAL A 87 -2.08 -0.68 -7.16
C VAL A 87 -2.70 0.52 -6.45
N VAL A 88 -3.26 1.46 -7.21
CA VAL A 88 -3.89 2.67 -6.67
C VAL A 88 -5.40 2.60 -6.90
N THR A 89 -6.18 3.00 -5.92
CA THR A 89 -7.63 3.02 -6.01
C THR A 89 -8.19 4.19 -5.20
N GLU A 90 -9.50 4.44 -5.35
CA GLU A 90 -10.19 5.45 -4.58
C GLU A 90 -10.15 5.12 -3.08
N ALA A 91 -9.90 6.12 -2.25
CA ALA A 91 -9.88 5.94 -0.79
C ALA A 91 -11.31 5.72 -0.27
N PRO A 92 -11.53 4.70 0.59
CA PRO A 92 -12.86 4.46 1.14
C PRO A 92 -13.45 5.60 1.94
N ILE A 93 -12.63 6.48 2.53
CA ILE A 93 -13.12 7.61 3.30
C ILE A 93 -13.82 8.66 2.41
N ASP A 94 -13.30 8.86 1.20
CA ASP A 94 -13.85 9.80 0.22
C ASP A 94 -13.21 9.51 -1.13
N LYS A 95 -14.02 9.17 -2.13
CA LYS A 95 -13.53 8.70 -3.44
C LYS A 95 -12.80 9.77 -4.26
N LYS A 96 -12.82 11.03 -3.87
CA LYS A 96 -12.00 12.05 -4.54
C LYS A 96 -10.54 12.02 -4.11
N TYR A 97 -10.22 11.21 -3.09
CA TYR A 97 -8.83 10.97 -2.65
C TYR A 97 -8.41 9.56 -3.04
N LEU A 98 -7.11 9.31 -3.08
CA LEU A 98 -6.54 8.03 -3.48
C LEU A 98 -5.92 7.29 -2.30
N THR A 99 -5.87 5.96 -2.42
CA THR A 99 -5.10 5.11 -1.52
C THR A 99 -4.32 4.07 -2.33
N VAL A 100 -3.48 3.31 -1.65
CA VAL A 100 -2.60 2.31 -2.26
C VAL A 100 -2.85 0.96 -1.58
N TRP A 101 -2.95 -0.10 -2.37
CA TRP A 101 -2.85 -1.45 -1.83
C TRP A 101 -1.36 -1.74 -1.58
N TYR A 102 -0.90 -1.45 -0.35
CA TYR A 102 0.52 -1.54 0.01
C TYR A 102 1.11 -2.92 -0.27
N GLU A 103 0.37 -3.99 0.00
CA GLU A 103 0.83 -5.36 -0.23
C GLU A 103 1.12 -5.63 -1.70
N LYS A 104 0.51 -4.91 -2.61
CA LYS A 104 0.74 -5.07 -4.06
C LYS A 104 1.98 -4.34 -4.56
N LEU A 105 2.67 -3.62 -3.67
CA LEU A 105 4.00 -3.07 -3.98
C LEU A 105 5.09 -4.13 -3.85
N VAL A 106 4.83 -5.24 -3.17
CA VAL A 106 5.81 -6.32 -2.98
C VAL A 106 6.31 -6.87 -4.32
N PRO A 107 5.46 -7.17 -5.31
CA PRO A 107 5.96 -7.63 -6.62
C PRO A 107 6.89 -6.63 -7.32
N LEU A 108 6.63 -5.34 -7.18
CA LEU A 108 7.51 -4.29 -7.72
C LEU A 108 8.88 -4.35 -7.04
N LEU A 109 8.91 -4.49 -5.72
CA LEU A 109 10.16 -4.58 -4.96
C LEU A 109 10.95 -5.83 -5.32
N ILE A 110 10.26 -6.96 -5.55
CA ILE A 110 10.92 -8.20 -5.98
C ILE A 110 11.69 -7.98 -7.29
N GLU A 111 11.05 -7.41 -8.30
CA GLU A 111 11.69 -7.18 -9.59
C GLU A 111 12.75 -6.08 -9.51
N ALA A 112 12.54 -5.05 -8.70
CA ALA A 112 13.54 -3.99 -8.49
C ALA A 112 14.81 -4.53 -7.84
N ILE A 113 14.68 -5.40 -6.84
CA ILE A 113 15.84 -6.02 -6.17
C ILE A 113 16.63 -6.88 -7.18
N LYS A 114 15.94 -7.65 -8.02
CA LYS A 114 16.58 -8.47 -9.04
C LYS A 114 17.35 -7.61 -10.05
N GLU A 115 16.76 -6.51 -10.51
CA GLU A 115 17.44 -5.57 -11.41
C GLU A 115 18.66 -4.95 -10.74
N LEU A 116 18.56 -4.61 -9.47
CA LEU A 116 19.68 -4.04 -8.71
C LEU A 116 20.82 -5.06 -8.58
N ASP A 117 20.49 -6.32 -8.30
CA ASP A 117 21.47 -7.40 -8.22
C ASP A 117 22.20 -7.60 -9.55
N ASP A 118 21.46 -7.58 -10.67
CA ASP A 118 22.04 -7.69 -12.01
C ASP A 118 22.98 -6.51 -12.31
N LYS A 119 22.65 -5.31 -11.91
CA LYS A 119 23.52 -4.13 -12.07
C LYS A 119 24.82 -4.28 -11.29
N LYS A 120 24.80 -4.88 -10.11
CA LYS A 120 26.01 -5.15 -9.33
C LYS A 120 26.93 -6.14 -10.04
N LYS A 121 26.38 -7.14 -10.73
CA LYS A 121 27.16 -8.14 -11.46
C LYS A 121 27.87 -7.57 -12.68
N ASP A 122 27.36 -6.47 -13.21
CA ASP A 122 27.92 -5.81 -14.41
C ASP A 122 29.10 -4.90 -14.09
N LYS A 123 29.51 -4.80 -12.81
CA LYS A 123 30.64 -3.95 -12.36
C LYS A 123 31.89 -4.76 -12.12
#